data_197b58d0ff36be520fd3b2a50958ba80
#
_entry.id   197b58d0ff36be520fd3b2a50958ba80
#
_cell.length_a   1.000
_cell.length_b   1.000
_cell.length_c   1.000
_cell.angle_alpha   90.00
_cell.angle_beta   90.00
_cell.angle_gamma   90.00
#
_symmetry.space_group_name_H-M   'P 1'
#
loop_
_entity.id
_entity.type
_entity.pdbx_description
1 polymer ?
#
loop_
_entity_poly.entity_id
_entity_poly.type
_entity_poly.pdbx_seq_one_letter_code
_entity_poly.pdbx_strand_id
1 'polypeptide(L)'
;MTLWALAAVIDAFRSGGPWFGMPPDEALYTAAAAHEMAHAVVGCHVGPAPLPVAAHEYLAYVALFATLAPEPRERLLARFPGKGFSSTLQINDINHIAQPNQFAVDAWRHYLRRPDRDAWLRQVIAGQVVQDLFGDGP
;
A
#
# COMPACT_ATOMS: atom_id res chain seq x y z
N MET A 1 -9.87 5.90 -11.90
CA MET A 1 -10.59 5.21 -10.79
C MET A 1 -11.89 4.66 -11.33
N THR A 2 -12.13 3.38 -11.17
CA THR A 2 -13.42 2.82 -11.56
C THR A 2 -14.49 3.19 -10.52
N LEU A 3 -15.74 3.33 -10.95
CA LEU A 3 -16.88 3.58 -10.05
C LEU A 3 -16.97 2.53 -8.93
N TRP A 4 -16.52 1.31 -9.19
CA TRP A 4 -16.46 0.21 -8.22
C TRP A 4 -15.44 0.44 -7.11
N ALA A 5 -14.27 1.00 -7.43
CA ALA A 5 -13.26 1.32 -6.42
C ALA A 5 -13.75 2.42 -5.48
N LEU A 6 -14.41 3.46 -6.04
CA LEU A 6 -15.02 4.51 -5.24
C LEU A 6 -16.15 3.96 -4.35
N ALA A 7 -16.99 3.09 -4.88
CA ALA A 7 -18.05 2.45 -4.10
C ALA A 7 -17.48 1.61 -2.95
N ALA A 8 -16.41 0.85 -3.19
CA ALA A 8 -15.75 0.06 -2.15
C ALA A 8 -15.17 0.92 -1.03
N VAL A 9 -14.55 2.06 -1.38
CA VAL A 9 -14.04 3.03 -0.40
C VAL A 9 -15.20 3.62 0.43
N ILE A 10 -16.28 4.02 -0.24
CA ILE A 10 -17.47 4.56 0.43
C ILE A 10 -18.11 3.52 1.35
N ASP A 11 -18.22 2.27 0.91
CA ASP A 11 -18.78 1.18 1.71
C ASP A 11 -17.88 0.82 2.91
N ALA A 12 -16.57 0.80 2.74
CA ALA A 12 -15.63 0.60 3.84
C ALA A 12 -15.77 1.69 4.91
N PHE A 13 -16.01 2.93 4.49
CA PHE A 13 -16.26 4.04 5.42
C PHE A 13 -17.66 4.02 6.05
N ARG A 14 -18.68 3.60 5.30
CA ARG A 14 -20.07 3.51 5.80
C ARG A 14 -20.27 2.33 6.75
N SER A 15 -19.61 1.21 6.52
CA SER A 15 -19.70 0.04 7.37
C SER A 15 -18.95 0.19 8.72
N GLY A 16 -18.27 1.32 8.92
CA GLY A 16 -17.62 1.64 10.19
C GLY A 16 -16.46 0.71 10.54
N GLY A 17 -15.93 -0.02 9.57
CA GLY A 17 -14.72 -0.82 9.76
C GLY A 17 -13.51 0.10 9.97
N PRO A 18 -12.78 -0.03 11.09
CA PRO A 18 -11.68 0.86 11.36
C PRO A 18 -10.48 0.51 10.49
N TRP A 19 -10.12 1.37 9.56
CA TRP A 19 -8.80 1.34 8.93
C TRP A 19 -7.75 1.64 9.98
N PHE A 20 -6.80 0.75 10.11
CA PHE A 20 -5.74 0.85 11.14
C PHE A 20 -6.27 0.95 12.59
N GLY A 21 -7.51 0.50 12.84
CA GLY A 21 -8.14 0.63 14.15
C GLY A 21 -8.47 2.07 14.55
N MET A 22 -8.56 2.98 13.59
CA MET A 22 -8.89 4.39 13.81
C MET A 22 -10.29 4.72 13.27
N PRO A 23 -11.04 5.63 13.92
CA PRO A 23 -12.29 6.09 13.36
C PRO A 23 -12.03 6.82 12.03
N PRO A 24 -12.89 6.62 11.01
CA PRO A 24 -12.76 7.30 9.74
C PRO A 24 -12.97 8.82 9.92
N ASP A 25 -12.01 9.59 9.45
CA ASP A 25 -12.11 11.05 9.36
C ASP A 25 -11.77 11.50 7.93
N GLU A 26 -11.84 12.79 7.66
CA GLU A 26 -11.56 13.35 6.33
C GLU A 26 -10.14 13.05 5.86
N ALA A 27 -9.15 13.12 6.75
CA ALA A 27 -7.77 12.85 6.43
C ALA A 27 -7.57 11.39 6.02
N LEU A 28 -8.15 10.47 6.77
CA LEU A 28 -8.07 9.04 6.47
C LEU A 28 -8.85 8.68 5.20
N TYR A 29 -10.01 9.32 4.98
CA TYR A 29 -10.78 9.16 3.75
C TYR A 29 -9.98 9.60 2.51
N THR A 30 -9.35 10.78 2.57
CA THR A 30 -8.52 11.28 1.47
C THR A 30 -7.34 10.36 1.19
N ALA A 31 -6.71 9.86 2.24
CA ALA A 31 -5.61 8.89 2.11
C ALA A 31 -6.08 7.55 1.52
N ALA A 32 -7.26 7.07 1.92
CA ALA A 32 -7.85 5.87 1.33
C ALA A 32 -8.17 6.06 -0.16
N ALA A 33 -8.68 7.22 -0.55
CA ALA A 33 -8.90 7.54 -1.97
C ALA A 33 -7.57 7.55 -2.76
N ALA A 34 -6.49 8.07 -2.19
CA ALA A 34 -5.16 8.04 -2.80
C ALA A 34 -4.64 6.60 -2.97
N HIS A 35 -4.90 5.72 -2.01
CA HIS A 35 -4.59 4.29 -2.11
C HIS A 35 -5.28 3.64 -3.32
N GLU A 36 -6.60 3.85 -3.46
CA GLU A 36 -7.37 3.30 -4.58
C GLU A 36 -6.95 3.90 -5.94
N MET A 37 -6.66 5.20 -5.96
CA MET A 37 -6.14 5.85 -7.17
C MET A 37 -4.78 5.28 -7.58
N ALA A 38 -3.93 4.95 -6.63
CA ALA A 38 -2.63 4.34 -6.91
C ALA A 38 -2.79 2.98 -7.61
N HIS A 39 -3.75 2.14 -7.20
CA HIS A 39 -4.07 0.90 -7.90
C HIS A 39 -4.45 1.15 -9.37
N ALA A 40 -5.28 2.16 -9.63
CA ALA A 40 -5.68 2.51 -10.99
C ALA A 40 -4.50 3.00 -11.85
N VAL A 41 -3.65 3.85 -11.28
CA VAL A 41 -2.44 4.36 -11.97
C VAL A 41 -1.47 3.24 -12.25
N VAL A 42 -1.17 2.40 -11.27
CA VAL A 42 -0.29 1.24 -11.44
C VAL A 42 -0.82 0.31 -12.52
N GLY A 43 -2.12 0.01 -12.49
CA GLY A 43 -2.78 -0.82 -13.51
C GLY A 43 -2.62 -0.31 -14.94
N CYS A 44 -2.46 1.00 -15.14
CA CYS A 44 -2.19 1.60 -16.46
C CYS A 44 -0.71 1.50 -16.90
N HIS A 45 0.20 1.19 -15.98
CA HIS A 45 1.66 1.22 -16.22
C HIS A 45 2.31 -0.16 -16.14
N VAL A 46 1.59 -1.19 -15.70
CA VAL A 46 2.12 -2.56 -15.67
C VAL A 46 2.27 -3.10 -17.09
N GLY A 47 3.34 -3.87 -17.30
CA GLY A 47 3.59 -4.60 -18.53
C GLY A 47 2.62 -5.79 -18.72
N PRO A 48 2.90 -6.65 -19.72
CA PRO A 48 2.04 -7.79 -20.04
C PRO A 48 1.96 -8.84 -18.92
N ALA A 49 2.96 -8.91 -18.05
CA ALA A 49 2.92 -9.77 -16.86
C ALA A 49 2.25 -9.04 -15.69
N PRO A 50 1.28 -9.66 -14.99
CA PRO A 50 0.64 -9.04 -13.84
C PRO A 50 1.64 -8.86 -12.70
N LEU A 51 1.51 -7.74 -11.96
CA LEU A 51 2.25 -7.54 -10.73
C LEU A 51 1.65 -8.41 -9.61
N PRO A 52 2.47 -8.93 -8.69
CA PRO A 52 1.97 -9.51 -7.45
C PRO A 52 1.10 -8.53 -6.67
N VAL A 53 0.10 -9.04 -5.95
CA VAL A 53 -0.78 -8.21 -5.12
C VAL A 53 0.02 -7.39 -4.13
N ALA A 54 1.02 -7.98 -3.48
CA ALA A 54 1.90 -7.28 -2.54
C ALA A 54 2.64 -6.08 -3.18
N ALA A 55 3.00 -6.14 -4.46
CA ALA A 55 3.61 -5.01 -5.16
C ALA A 55 2.60 -3.87 -5.36
N HIS A 56 1.37 -4.20 -5.77
CA HIS A 56 0.29 -3.22 -5.87
C HIS A 56 0.00 -2.55 -4.53
N GLU A 57 -0.14 -3.35 -3.48
CA GLU A 57 -0.43 -2.87 -2.13
C GLU A 57 0.71 -2.02 -1.56
N TYR A 58 1.96 -2.42 -1.80
CA TYR A 58 3.12 -1.61 -1.41
C TYR A 58 3.04 -0.19 -1.98
N LEU A 59 2.81 -0.08 -3.28
CA LEU A 59 2.70 1.22 -3.97
C LEU A 59 1.50 2.02 -3.48
N ALA A 60 0.36 1.37 -3.29
CA ALA A 60 -0.87 2.00 -2.83
C ALA A 60 -0.74 2.51 -1.38
N TYR A 61 -0.09 1.77 -0.50
CA TYR A 61 0.16 2.22 0.88
C TYR A 61 1.19 3.35 0.95
N VAL A 62 2.21 3.35 0.09
CA VAL A 62 3.12 4.51 -0.02
C VAL A 62 2.34 5.76 -0.41
N ALA A 63 1.42 5.67 -1.37
CA ALA A 63 0.56 6.78 -1.77
C ALA A 63 -0.36 7.25 -0.63
N LEU A 64 -0.95 6.31 0.13
CA LEU A 64 -1.77 6.60 1.29
C LEU A 64 -1.00 7.43 2.33
N PHE A 65 0.17 6.95 2.76
CA PHE A 65 0.95 7.64 3.78
C PHE A 65 1.53 8.97 3.28
N ALA A 66 1.91 9.07 2.00
CA ALA A 66 2.38 10.32 1.41
C ALA A 66 1.28 11.40 1.37
N THR A 67 0.02 11.00 1.27
CA THR A 67 -1.14 11.90 1.24
C THR A 67 -1.56 12.36 2.64
N LEU A 68 -1.34 11.54 3.67
CA LEU A 68 -1.64 11.93 5.05
C LEU A 68 -0.78 13.11 5.49
N ALA A 69 -1.42 14.12 6.10
CA ALA A 69 -0.73 15.19 6.78
C ALA A 69 0.17 14.65 7.91
N PRO A 70 1.24 15.37 8.30
CA PRO A 70 2.20 14.86 9.29
C PRO A 70 1.58 14.38 10.60
N GLU A 71 0.67 15.14 11.19
CA GLU A 71 0.09 14.80 12.50
C GLU A 71 -0.78 13.53 12.47
N PRO A 72 -1.79 13.37 11.59
CA PRO A 72 -2.54 12.12 11.50
C PRO A 72 -1.65 10.94 11.08
N ARG A 73 -0.64 11.15 10.25
CA ARG A 73 0.32 10.11 9.87
C ARG A 73 1.12 9.61 11.07
N GLU A 74 1.71 10.50 11.86
CA GLU A 74 2.47 10.13 13.06
C GLU A 74 1.59 9.39 14.08
N ARG A 75 0.37 9.84 14.28
CA ARG A 75 -0.60 9.22 15.17
C ARG A 75 -0.93 7.78 14.74
N LEU A 76 -1.09 7.55 13.43
CA LEU A 76 -1.32 6.23 12.88
C LEU A 76 -0.09 5.33 13.04
N LEU A 77 1.09 5.83 12.68
CA LEU A 77 2.34 5.08 12.75
C LEU A 77 2.67 4.64 14.18
N ALA A 78 2.33 5.45 15.18
CA ALA A 78 2.55 5.13 16.59
C ALA A 78 1.78 3.90 17.06
N ARG A 79 0.72 3.51 16.40
CA ARG A 79 -0.08 2.32 16.72
C ARG A 79 0.56 1.01 16.25
N PHE A 80 1.50 1.07 15.33
CA PHE A 80 2.14 -0.10 14.71
C PHE A 80 3.65 0.01 14.86
N PRO A 81 4.22 -0.57 15.94
CA PRO A 81 5.66 -0.48 16.18
C PRO A 81 6.45 -1.28 15.14
N GLY A 82 7.74 -0.96 15.01
CA GLY A 82 8.65 -1.65 14.12
C GLY A 82 9.49 -0.71 13.27
N LYS A 83 10.40 -1.29 12.51
CA LYS A 83 11.35 -0.54 11.66
C LYS A 83 11.00 -0.57 10.17
N GLY A 84 9.93 -1.26 9.79
CA GLY A 84 9.60 -1.55 8.40
C GLY A 84 10.31 -2.80 7.87
N PHE A 85 10.04 -3.17 6.64
CA PHE A 85 10.68 -4.32 6.01
C PHE A 85 12.20 -4.19 6.03
N SER A 86 12.89 -5.25 6.43
CA SER A 86 14.34 -5.36 6.39
C SER A 86 14.84 -6.01 5.09
N SER A 87 13.97 -6.70 4.37
CA SER A 87 14.25 -7.40 3.14
C SER A 87 13.06 -7.29 2.17
N THR A 88 13.33 -7.26 0.88
CA THR A 88 12.30 -7.31 -0.18
C THR A 88 11.49 -8.61 -0.14
N LEU A 89 12.04 -9.69 0.39
CA LEU A 89 11.33 -10.95 0.56
C LEU A 89 10.13 -10.85 1.52
N GLN A 90 10.11 -9.86 2.39
CA GLN A 90 8.98 -9.59 3.29
C GLN A 90 7.81 -8.90 2.57
N ILE A 91 8.04 -8.34 1.39
CA ILE A 91 7.01 -7.76 0.53
C ILE A 91 6.38 -8.91 -0.25
N ASN A 92 5.42 -9.59 0.35
CA ASN A 92 4.76 -10.75 -0.22
C ASN A 92 3.29 -10.82 0.18
N ASP A 93 2.50 -11.58 -0.57
CA ASP A 93 1.06 -11.68 -0.40
C ASP A 93 0.67 -12.30 0.95
N ILE A 94 1.48 -13.22 1.48
CA ILE A 94 1.21 -13.85 2.77
C ILE A 94 1.26 -12.80 3.90
N ASN A 95 2.30 -11.99 3.93
CA ASN A 95 2.43 -10.93 4.93
C ASN A 95 1.33 -9.88 4.80
N HIS A 96 0.96 -9.53 3.56
CA HIS A 96 -0.14 -8.60 3.32
C HIS A 96 -1.48 -9.16 3.83
N ILE A 97 -1.82 -10.41 3.51
CA ILE A 97 -3.07 -11.03 3.92
C ILE A 97 -3.12 -11.23 5.44
N ALA A 98 -2.02 -11.68 6.05
CA ALA A 98 -1.96 -11.99 7.47
C ALA A 98 -2.04 -10.73 8.36
N GLN A 99 -1.40 -9.64 7.95
CA GLN A 99 -1.29 -8.42 8.74
C GLN A 99 -1.31 -7.17 7.84
N PRO A 100 -2.45 -6.83 7.20
CA PRO A 100 -2.50 -5.76 6.20
C PRO A 100 -2.13 -4.38 6.75
N ASN A 101 -2.51 -4.05 7.98
CA ASN A 101 -2.18 -2.77 8.60
C ASN A 101 -0.69 -2.66 8.93
N GLN A 102 -0.10 -3.73 9.47
CA GLN A 102 1.35 -3.77 9.73
C GLN A 102 2.14 -3.74 8.42
N PHE A 103 1.69 -4.49 7.40
CA PHE A 103 2.28 -4.46 6.06
C PHE A 103 2.33 -3.03 5.49
N ALA A 104 1.22 -2.30 5.61
CA ALA A 104 1.12 -0.91 5.15
C ALA A 104 2.16 0.00 5.83
N VAL A 105 2.27 -0.09 7.15
CA VAL A 105 3.23 0.71 7.93
C VAL A 105 4.68 0.31 7.62
N ASP A 106 4.93 -0.99 7.47
CA ASP A 106 6.25 -1.50 7.13
C ASP A 106 6.68 -1.10 5.71
N ALA A 107 5.74 -1.07 4.76
CA ALA A 107 5.96 -0.56 3.41
C ALA A 107 6.39 0.91 3.42
N TRP A 108 5.67 1.75 4.17
CA TRP A 108 6.00 3.17 4.30
C TRP A 108 7.38 3.39 4.92
N ARG A 109 7.68 2.72 6.02
CA ARG A 109 8.99 2.82 6.69
C ARG A 109 10.13 2.30 5.82
N HIS A 110 9.91 1.23 5.09
CA HIS A 110 10.87 0.73 4.11
C HIS A 110 11.14 1.76 3.01
N TYR A 111 10.09 2.32 2.42
CA TYR A 111 10.18 3.36 1.40
C TYR A 111 10.98 4.59 1.89
N LEU A 112 10.70 5.06 3.10
CA LEU A 112 11.40 6.23 3.67
C LEU A 112 12.91 5.99 3.86
N ARG A 113 13.32 4.76 4.13
CA ARG A 113 14.75 4.42 4.28
C ARG A 113 15.49 4.24 2.97
N ARG A 114 14.79 4.15 1.84
CA ARG A 114 15.43 4.03 0.53
C ARG A 114 16.12 5.33 0.15
N PRO A 115 17.41 5.29 -0.21
CA PRO A 115 18.11 6.47 -0.75
C PRO A 115 17.67 6.79 -2.17
N ASP A 116 17.18 5.81 -2.91
CA ASP A 116 16.83 5.82 -4.33
C ASP A 116 15.32 5.68 -4.57
N ARG A 117 14.50 6.40 -3.80
CA ARG A 117 13.03 6.21 -3.72
C ARG A 117 12.34 6.15 -5.07
N ASP A 118 12.64 7.07 -5.98
CA ASP A 118 12.00 7.11 -7.29
C ASP A 118 12.41 5.93 -8.18
N ALA A 119 13.68 5.56 -8.16
CA ALA A 119 14.17 4.38 -8.88
C ALA A 119 13.55 3.10 -8.31
N TRP A 120 13.43 3.03 -7.00
CA TRP A 120 12.79 1.91 -6.31
C TRP A 120 11.33 1.73 -6.74
N LEU A 121 10.52 2.79 -6.72
CA LEU A 121 9.12 2.71 -7.15
C LEU A 121 9.00 2.27 -8.61
N ARG A 122 9.87 2.76 -9.48
CA ARG A 122 9.93 2.30 -10.88
C ARG A 122 10.25 0.81 -11.00
N GLN A 123 11.15 0.30 -10.18
CA GLN A 123 11.50 -1.13 -10.15
C GLN A 123 10.34 -1.99 -9.64
N VAL A 124 9.61 -1.51 -8.64
CA VAL A 124 8.40 -2.20 -8.14
C VAL A 124 7.34 -2.28 -9.23
N ILE A 125 7.03 -1.16 -9.90
CA ILE A 125 6.05 -1.10 -11.00
C ILE A 125 6.47 -1.99 -12.18
N ALA A 126 7.78 -2.07 -12.45
CA ALA A 126 8.31 -2.92 -13.51
C ALA A 126 8.33 -4.43 -13.17
N GLY A 127 7.94 -4.82 -11.95
CA GLY A 127 7.94 -6.20 -11.53
C GLY A 127 9.33 -6.80 -11.29
N GLN A 128 10.33 -5.97 -11.02
CA GLN A 128 11.74 -6.40 -10.96
C GLN A 128 12.18 -6.83 -9.55
N VAL A 129 11.45 -6.45 -8.50
CA VAL A 129 11.94 -6.55 -7.12
C VAL A 129 11.01 -7.26 -6.15
N VAL A 130 9.74 -7.40 -6.47
CA VAL A 130 8.77 -8.16 -5.69
C VAL A 130 8.43 -9.43 -6.45
N GLN A 131 8.69 -10.59 -5.82
CA GLN A 131 8.44 -11.88 -6.43
C GLN A 131 7.01 -12.33 -6.18
N ASP A 132 6.39 -12.91 -7.21
CA ASP A 132 5.16 -13.65 -7.05
C ASP A 132 5.48 -15.02 -6.44
N LEU A 133 5.05 -15.23 -5.19
CA LEU A 133 5.26 -16.50 -4.48
C LEU A 133 4.30 -17.60 -4.94
N PHE A 134 3.23 -17.23 -5.63
CA PHE A 134 2.17 -18.13 -6.07
C PHE A 134 1.97 -18.11 -7.58
N GLY A 135 2.80 -17.35 -8.30
CA GLY A 135 2.80 -17.33 -9.76
C GLY A 135 3.10 -18.73 -10.30
N ASP A 136 2.26 -19.18 -11.19
CA ASP A 136 2.54 -20.39 -11.95
C ASP A 136 3.89 -20.18 -12.66
N GLY A 137 4.90 -20.92 -12.21
CA GLY A 137 6.19 -20.95 -12.89
C GLY A 137 6.01 -21.36 -14.35
N PRO A 138 7.01 -21.12 -15.19
CA PRO A 138 6.93 -21.43 -16.61
C PRO A 138 6.65 -22.89 -16.89
#